data_3bce8f97c194b4deebfb760ca79243ae
#
_entry.id   3bce8f97c194b4deebfb760ca79243ae
#
_cell.length_a   1.000
_cell.length_b   1.000
_cell.length_c   1.000
_cell.angle_alpha   90.00
_cell.angle_beta   90.00
_cell.angle_gamma   90.00
#
_symmetry.space_group_name_H-M   'P 1'
#
loop_
_entity.id
_entity.type
_entity.pdbx_description
1 polymer ?
#
loop_
_entity_poly.entity_id
_entity_poly.type
_entity_poly.pdbx_seq_one_letter_code
_entity_poly.pdbx_strand_id
1 'polypeptide(L)'
;MKTNLPPRRRENSGFSLVEIVVAVGIVATVMVALLGMIPTGLNTVNEAADTMAEIRIAQQILGEVQMADWNDLDEWDSKPFYYDAEGNKLETREGNKVRYTCRVEIEDRLVIPPQHENNYTKRVVVKVSSKRGGSIDFSENAPPKEYRSFAGLSVMTVNDDDARGL
;
A
#
# COMPACT_ATOMS: atom_id res chain seq x y z
N MET A 1 0.98 86.03 -5.12
CA MET A 1 1.89 85.37 -4.15
C MET A 1 2.01 83.88 -4.48
N LYS A 2 3.16 83.45 -5.07
CA LYS A 2 3.41 82.02 -5.37
C LYS A 2 4.24 81.45 -4.20
N THR A 3 3.67 80.59 -3.40
CA THR A 3 4.35 79.89 -2.33
C THR A 3 5.17 78.75 -2.92
N ASN A 4 6.49 78.92 -2.98
CA ASN A 4 7.43 77.84 -3.31
C ASN A 4 7.57 76.91 -2.09
N LEU A 5 6.92 75.74 -2.15
CA LEU A 5 7.17 74.67 -1.19
C LEU A 5 8.49 73.98 -1.55
N PRO A 6 9.40 73.75 -0.61
CA PRO A 6 10.65 73.03 -0.89
C PRO A 6 10.36 71.53 -1.23
N PRO A 7 11.17 70.91 -2.12
CA PRO A 7 11.01 69.53 -2.46
C PRO A 7 11.26 68.63 -1.22
N ARG A 8 10.29 67.79 -0.91
CA ARG A 8 10.40 66.75 0.14
C ARG A 8 11.56 65.83 -0.22
N ARG A 9 12.65 65.96 0.46
CA ARG A 9 13.77 64.99 0.42
C ARG A 9 13.22 63.62 0.84
N ARG A 10 13.18 62.65 -0.07
CA ARG A 10 12.98 61.24 0.26
C ARG A 10 14.25 60.79 0.98
N GLU A 11 14.16 60.57 2.27
CA GLU A 11 15.20 59.87 3.02
C GLU A 11 15.20 58.42 2.51
N ASN A 12 16.21 58.03 1.75
CA ASN A 12 16.49 56.64 1.45
C ASN A 12 17.07 56.00 2.76
N SER A 13 16.20 55.49 3.59
CA SER A 13 16.61 54.67 4.73
C SER A 13 17.12 53.33 4.19
N GLY A 14 18.43 53.17 4.12
CA GLY A 14 19.03 51.86 3.84
C GLY A 14 18.80 50.87 4.99
N PHE A 15 18.75 49.59 4.70
CA PHE A 15 18.63 48.54 5.71
C PHE A 15 19.82 48.56 6.64
N SER A 16 19.55 48.43 7.94
CA SER A 16 20.59 48.25 8.96
C SER A 16 21.26 46.90 8.81
N LEU A 17 22.58 46.83 9.01
CA LEU A 17 23.34 45.58 9.00
C LEU A 17 22.75 44.56 10.00
N VAL A 18 22.24 45.02 11.15
CA VAL A 18 21.59 44.17 12.14
C VAL A 18 20.29 43.57 11.61
N GLU A 19 19.51 44.32 10.85
CA GLU A 19 18.26 43.86 10.26
C GLU A 19 18.51 42.75 9.24
N ILE A 20 19.55 42.86 8.42
CA ILE A 20 19.98 41.82 7.47
C ILE A 20 20.44 40.57 8.19
N VAL A 21 21.25 40.69 9.26
CA VAL A 21 21.72 39.54 10.03
C VAL A 21 20.57 38.80 10.72
N VAL A 22 19.62 39.52 11.30
CA VAL A 22 18.41 38.94 11.91
C VAL A 22 17.55 38.25 10.86
N ALA A 23 17.31 38.89 9.71
CA ALA A 23 16.52 38.28 8.62
C ALA A 23 17.15 37.00 8.10
N VAL A 24 18.46 36.97 7.86
CA VAL A 24 19.18 35.77 7.43
C VAL A 24 19.14 34.67 8.50
N GLY A 25 19.26 35.06 9.78
CA GLY A 25 19.14 34.11 10.90
C GLY A 25 17.77 33.42 10.94
N ILE A 26 16.71 34.19 10.78
CA ILE A 26 15.32 33.64 10.73
C ILE A 26 15.16 32.71 9.53
N VAL A 27 15.57 33.14 8.33
CA VAL A 27 15.48 32.33 7.11
C VAL A 27 16.27 31.02 7.25
N ALA A 28 17.50 31.08 7.76
CA ALA A 28 18.33 29.90 7.99
C ALA A 28 17.66 28.90 8.94
N THR A 29 17.07 29.38 10.04
CA THR A 29 16.38 28.52 11.02
C THR A 29 15.17 27.82 10.40
N VAL A 30 14.35 28.56 9.63
CA VAL A 30 13.18 28.01 8.94
C VAL A 30 13.60 27.00 7.88
N MET A 31 14.65 27.27 7.10
CA MET A 31 15.15 26.34 6.08
C MET A 31 15.62 25.00 6.69
N VAL A 32 16.36 25.05 7.81
CA VAL A 32 16.80 23.81 8.48
C VAL A 32 15.61 22.99 8.95
N ALA A 33 14.57 23.61 9.50
CA ALA A 33 13.36 22.90 9.91
C ALA A 33 12.63 22.26 8.73
N LEU A 34 12.50 22.96 7.60
CA LEU A 34 11.86 22.44 6.38
C LEU A 34 12.66 21.28 5.77
N LEU A 35 13.99 21.40 5.69
CA LEU A 35 14.84 20.34 5.17
C LEU A 35 14.78 19.07 6.04
N GLY A 36 14.60 19.22 7.35
CA GLY A 36 14.42 18.09 8.29
C GLY A 36 13.12 17.32 8.07
N MET A 37 12.09 17.92 7.47
CA MET A 37 10.81 17.26 7.18
C MET A 37 10.81 16.43 5.88
N ILE A 38 11.73 16.69 4.94
CA ILE A 38 11.78 16.01 3.64
C ILE A 38 11.91 14.49 3.78
N PRO A 39 12.84 13.93 4.59
CA PRO A 39 12.97 12.48 4.72
C PRO A 39 11.70 11.82 5.24
N THR A 40 11.04 12.45 6.22
CA THR A 40 9.78 11.94 6.78
C THR A 40 8.68 11.90 5.73
N GLY A 41 8.54 12.98 4.94
CA GLY A 41 7.58 13.03 3.83
C GLY A 41 7.81 11.95 2.77
N LEU A 42 9.08 11.74 2.37
CA LEU A 42 9.44 10.70 1.41
C LEU A 42 9.13 9.29 1.92
N ASN A 43 9.39 9.00 3.19
CA ASN A 43 9.06 7.72 3.78
C ASN A 43 7.55 7.46 3.77
N THR A 44 6.74 8.45 4.11
CA THR A 44 5.27 8.35 4.06
C THR A 44 4.76 8.07 2.65
N VAL A 45 5.33 8.75 1.63
CA VAL A 45 4.97 8.52 0.23
C VAL A 45 5.33 7.09 -0.21
N ASN A 46 6.51 6.60 0.16
CA ASN A 46 6.94 5.24 -0.15
C ASN A 46 6.05 4.19 0.52
N GLU A 47 5.69 4.37 1.79
CA GLU A 47 4.76 3.47 2.48
C GLU A 47 3.37 3.47 1.85
N ALA A 48 2.89 4.62 1.41
CA ALA A 48 1.61 4.74 0.70
C ALA A 48 1.66 4.03 -0.66
N ALA A 49 2.76 4.17 -1.41
CA ALA A 49 2.94 3.50 -2.69
C ALA A 49 3.00 1.97 -2.53
N ASP A 50 3.76 1.46 -1.55
CA ASP A 50 3.80 0.03 -1.24
C ASP A 50 2.40 -0.49 -0.86
N THR A 51 1.65 0.25 -0.03
CA THR A 51 0.28 -0.12 0.36
C THR A 51 -0.66 -0.22 -0.84
N MET A 52 -0.59 0.73 -1.78
CA MET A 52 -1.42 0.71 -2.99
C MET A 52 -1.07 -0.47 -3.90
N ALA A 53 0.23 -0.79 -4.03
CA ALA A 53 0.67 -1.95 -4.80
C ALA A 53 0.18 -3.27 -4.17
N GLU A 54 0.29 -3.41 -2.85
CA GLU A 54 -0.20 -4.58 -2.11
C GLU A 54 -1.71 -4.78 -2.29
N ILE A 55 -2.51 -3.72 -2.20
CA ILE A 55 -3.97 -3.75 -2.43
C ILE A 55 -4.27 -4.20 -3.86
N ARG A 56 -3.60 -3.63 -4.86
CA ARG A 56 -3.81 -3.97 -6.27
C ARG A 56 -3.48 -5.44 -6.55
N ILE A 57 -2.35 -5.93 -6.03
CA ILE A 57 -1.94 -7.33 -6.18
C ILE A 57 -2.96 -8.25 -5.49
N ALA A 58 -3.39 -7.91 -4.28
CA ALA A 58 -4.40 -8.70 -3.58
C ALA A 58 -5.73 -8.76 -4.33
N GLN A 59 -6.20 -7.65 -4.89
CA GLN A 59 -7.41 -7.59 -5.70
C GLN A 59 -7.28 -8.42 -6.99
N GLN A 60 -6.12 -8.40 -7.63
CA GLN A 60 -5.85 -9.22 -8.80
C GLN A 60 -5.94 -10.71 -8.45
N ILE A 61 -5.25 -11.15 -7.39
CA ILE A 61 -5.27 -12.55 -6.95
C ILE A 61 -6.70 -12.96 -6.55
N LEU A 62 -7.41 -12.13 -5.78
CA LEU A 62 -8.80 -12.41 -5.40
C LEU A 62 -9.70 -12.56 -6.63
N GLY A 63 -9.52 -11.69 -7.65
CA GLY A 63 -10.25 -11.80 -8.91
C GLY A 63 -9.91 -13.07 -9.69
N GLU A 64 -8.63 -13.46 -9.75
CA GLU A 64 -8.20 -14.72 -10.39
C GLU A 64 -8.83 -15.93 -9.67
N VAL A 65 -8.80 -15.95 -8.33
CA VAL A 65 -9.38 -17.04 -7.52
C VAL A 65 -10.90 -17.12 -7.65
N GLN A 66 -11.59 -15.97 -7.70
CA GLN A 66 -13.05 -15.93 -7.87
C GLN A 66 -13.51 -16.41 -9.26
N MET A 67 -12.64 -16.32 -10.27
CA MET A 67 -12.91 -16.81 -11.63
C MET A 67 -12.43 -18.25 -11.85
N ALA A 68 -11.66 -18.82 -10.91
CA ALA A 68 -11.19 -20.19 -10.98
C ALA A 68 -12.34 -21.19 -10.76
N ASP A 69 -12.19 -22.39 -11.31
CA ASP A 69 -13.16 -23.46 -11.06
C ASP A 69 -13.17 -23.81 -9.56
N TRP A 70 -14.38 -24.08 -9.04
CA TRP A 70 -14.57 -24.43 -7.64
C TRP A 70 -13.75 -25.65 -7.20
N ASN A 71 -13.58 -26.63 -8.09
CA ASN A 71 -12.83 -27.85 -7.81
C ASN A 71 -11.31 -27.61 -7.82
N ASP A 72 -10.85 -26.57 -8.49
CA ASP A 72 -9.43 -26.25 -8.62
C ASP A 72 -8.96 -25.24 -7.54
N LEU A 73 -9.87 -24.74 -6.71
CA LEU A 73 -9.54 -23.75 -5.68
C LEU A 73 -8.48 -24.28 -4.71
N ASP A 74 -8.49 -25.56 -4.39
CA ASP A 74 -7.52 -26.16 -3.47
C ASP A 74 -6.07 -26.10 -4.01
N GLU A 75 -5.89 -25.98 -5.33
CA GLU A 75 -4.57 -25.78 -5.93
C GLU A 75 -3.97 -24.40 -5.65
N TRP A 76 -4.81 -23.45 -5.25
CA TRP A 76 -4.38 -22.10 -4.87
C TRP A 76 -3.92 -22.03 -3.40
N ASP A 77 -4.35 -22.97 -2.59
CA ASP A 77 -4.03 -22.96 -1.17
C ASP A 77 -2.53 -23.10 -0.94
N SER A 78 -2.01 -22.25 -0.06
CA SER A 78 -0.61 -22.20 0.36
C SER A 78 0.41 -21.98 -0.77
N LYS A 79 -0.03 -21.76 -2.02
CA LYS A 79 0.84 -21.49 -3.15
C LYS A 79 1.47 -20.10 -3.06
N PRO A 80 2.79 -19.97 -3.18
CA PRO A 80 3.42 -18.66 -3.20
C PRO A 80 3.33 -18.02 -4.58
N PHE A 81 3.05 -16.70 -4.62
CA PHE A 81 3.08 -15.88 -5.82
C PHE A 81 4.11 -14.77 -5.64
N TYR A 82 4.80 -14.42 -6.69
CA TYR A 82 5.86 -13.42 -6.68
C TYR A 82 5.53 -12.30 -7.65
N TYR A 83 5.78 -11.07 -7.24
CA TYR A 83 5.53 -9.87 -8.04
C TYR A 83 6.74 -8.94 -7.97
N ASP A 84 6.97 -8.23 -9.07
CA ASP A 84 7.98 -7.17 -9.15
C ASP A 84 7.51 -5.86 -8.51
N ALA A 85 8.33 -4.81 -8.60
CA ALA A 85 7.99 -3.50 -8.06
C ALA A 85 6.83 -2.82 -8.79
N GLU A 86 6.62 -3.14 -10.05
CA GLU A 86 5.53 -2.66 -10.91
C GLU A 86 4.22 -3.43 -10.71
N GLY A 87 4.27 -4.57 -9.97
CA GLY A 87 3.13 -5.44 -9.71
C GLY A 87 2.88 -6.45 -10.82
N ASN A 88 3.88 -6.77 -11.65
CA ASN A 88 3.78 -7.85 -12.61
C ASN A 88 4.10 -9.19 -11.95
N LYS A 89 3.31 -10.24 -12.29
CA LYS A 89 3.49 -11.58 -11.76
C LYS A 89 4.76 -12.22 -12.33
N LEU A 90 5.56 -12.81 -11.46
CA LEU A 90 6.78 -13.54 -11.81
C LEU A 90 6.53 -15.05 -11.64
N GLU A 91 7.09 -15.85 -12.55
CA GLU A 91 6.92 -17.31 -12.51
C GLU A 91 7.75 -17.97 -11.39
N THR A 92 8.89 -17.37 -11.06
CA THR A 92 9.82 -17.92 -10.08
C THR A 92 10.37 -16.84 -9.15
N ARG A 93 10.83 -17.28 -7.97
CA ARG A 93 11.53 -16.42 -7.02
C ARG A 93 12.98 -16.18 -7.46
N GLU A 94 13.23 -15.71 -8.68
CA GLU A 94 14.58 -15.46 -9.16
C GLU A 94 15.06 -14.04 -8.90
N GLY A 95 16.14 -13.93 -8.13
CA GLY A 95 16.95 -12.74 -7.99
C GLY A 95 16.31 -11.56 -7.25
N ASN A 96 16.88 -10.36 -7.47
CA ASN A 96 16.48 -9.09 -6.85
C ASN A 96 15.20 -8.47 -7.45
N LYS A 97 14.53 -9.12 -8.37
CA LYS A 97 13.35 -8.60 -9.05
C LYS A 97 12.07 -8.73 -8.20
N VAL A 98 12.03 -9.71 -7.28
CA VAL A 98 10.87 -9.94 -6.43
C VAL A 98 10.77 -8.81 -5.41
N ARG A 99 9.69 -8.05 -5.49
CA ARG A 99 9.35 -6.98 -4.53
C ARG A 99 8.28 -7.42 -3.54
N TYR A 100 7.29 -8.16 -4.03
CA TYR A 100 6.18 -8.64 -3.21
C TYR A 100 6.08 -10.15 -3.29
N THR A 101 5.85 -10.78 -2.14
CA THR A 101 5.56 -12.20 -2.04
C THR A 101 4.17 -12.37 -1.45
N CYS A 102 3.34 -13.17 -2.10
CA CYS A 102 1.97 -13.37 -1.69
C CYS A 102 1.73 -14.85 -1.40
N ARG A 103 0.80 -15.13 -0.51
CA ARG A 103 0.26 -16.46 -0.24
C ARG A 103 -1.25 -16.37 -0.19
N VAL A 104 -1.91 -17.36 -0.76
CA VAL A 104 -3.35 -17.54 -0.66
C VAL A 104 -3.62 -18.61 0.39
N GLU A 105 -4.58 -18.39 1.25
CA GLU A 105 -5.11 -19.36 2.19
C GLU A 105 -6.62 -19.49 1.93
N ILE A 106 -7.08 -20.72 1.81
CA ILE A 106 -8.48 -21.03 1.53
C ILE A 106 -9.07 -21.74 2.75
N GLU A 107 -10.09 -21.13 3.31
CA GLU A 107 -10.84 -21.70 4.43
C GLU A 107 -12.13 -22.34 3.88
N ASP A 108 -12.22 -23.66 3.96
CA ASP A 108 -13.32 -24.45 3.41
C ASP A 108 -14.65 -24.32 4.16
N ARG A 109 -14.63 -23.79 5.39
CA ARG A 109 -15.82 -23.73 6.23
C ARG A 109 -16.06 -22.33 6.75
N LEU A 110 -17.04 -21.68 6.18
CA LEU A 110 -17.57 -20.45 6.76
C LEU A 110 -18.66 -20.84 7.76
N VAL A 111 -18.36 -20.73 9.06
CA VAL A 111 -19.35 -20.91 10.12
C VAL A 111 -20.12 -19.60 10.27
N ILE A 112 -21.34 -19.59 9.77
CA ILE A 112 -22.26 -18.45 9.93
C ILE A 112 -23.12 -18.70 11.20
N PRO A 113 -23.15 -17.78 12.17
CA PRO A 113 -24.04 -17.92 13.31
C PRO A 113 -25.53 -17.92 12.86
N PRO A 114 -26.39 -18.83 13.38
CA PRO A 114 -26.19 -19.80 14.45
C PRO A 114 -25.72 -21.18 13.96
N GLN A 115 -24.44 -21.37 13.76
CA GLN A 115 -23.77 -22.67 13.50
C GLN A 115 -24.24 -23.45 12.24
N HIS A 116 -24.57 -22.75 11.17
CA HIS A 116 -24.83 -23.38 9.87
C HIS A 116 -23.53 -23.45 9.07
N GLU A 117 -23.08 -24.66 8.78
CA GLU A 117 -21.97 -24.91 7.85
C GLU A 117 -22.42 -24.57 6.43
N ASN A 118 -21.74 -23.63 5.78
CA ASN A 118 -22.02 -23.28 4.39
C ASN A 118 -20.98 -23.92 3.48
N ASN A 119 -21.35 -24.98 2.79
CA ASN A 119 -20.46 -25.71 1.88
C ASN A 119 -20.36 -25.06 0.48
N TYR A 120 -21.12 -23.98 0.23
CA TYR A 120 -21.16 -23.30 -1.07
C TYR A 120 -20.33 -22.01 -1.09
N THR A 121 -19.62 -21.71 0.00
CA THR A 121 -18.85 -20.50 0.12
C THR A 121 -17.52 -20.81 0.79
N LYS A 122 -16.42 -20.47 0.12
CA LYS A 122 -15.06 -20.54 0.67
C LYS A 122 -14.58 -19.12 0.98
N ARG A 123 -13.89 -18.96 2.11
CA ARG A 123 -13.20 -17.72 2.44
C ARG A 123 -11.80 -17.79 1.88
N VAL A 124 -11.44 -16.78 1.08
CA VAL A 124 -10.11 -16.65 0.49
C VAL A 124 -9.39 -15.53 1.21
N VAL A 125 -8.23 -15.83 1.78
CA VAL A 125 -7.36 -14.83 2.44
C VAL A 125 -6.07 -14.72 1.63
N VAL A 126 -5.81 -13.54 1.09
CA VAL A 126 -4.56 -13.23 0.39
C VAL A 126 -3.65 -12.47 1.36
N LYS A 127 -2.50 -13.05 1.67
CA LYS A 127 -1.45 -12.44 2.47
C LYS A 127 -0.37 -11.90 1.55
N VAL A 128 -0.07 -10.60 1.64
CA VAL A 128 0.92 -9.90 0.80
C VAL A 128 2.00 -9.32 1.69
N SER A 129 3.25 -9.58 1.35
CA SER A 129 4.42 -9.05 2.05
C SER A 129 5.34 -8.32 1.08
N SER A 130 5.75 -7.11 1.46
CA SER A 130 6.76 -6.29 0.77
C SER A 130 8.17 -6.46 1.36
N LYS A 131 8.38 -7.45 2.24
CA LYS A 131 9.67 -7.71 2.87
C LYS A 131 10.71 -8.17 1.84
N ARG A 132 11.80 -7.43 1.76
CA ARG A 132 12.93 -7.77 0.88
C ARG A 132 13.84 -8.79 1.56
N GLY A 133 14.00 -9.95 0.91
CA GLY A 133 14.95 -10.99 1.35
C GLY A 133 14.47 -11.81 2.56
N GLY A 134 15.10 -13.00 2.74
CA GLY A 134 14.77 -13.91 3.81
C GLY A 134 13.51 -14.75 3.57
N SER A 135 13.18 -15.60 4.54
CA SER A 135 11.90 -16.31 4.63
C SER A 135 10.86 -15.35 5.20
N ILE A 136 9.68 -15.32 4.58
CA ILE A 136 8.53 -14.58 5.09
C ILE A 136 7.69 -15.55 5.89
N ASP A 137 7.41 -15.17 7.13
CA ASP A 137 6.49 -15.92 7.97
C ASP A 137 5.06 -15.41 7.72
N PHE A 138 4.22 -16.26 7.15
CA PHE A 138 2.81 -15.97 6.90
C PHE A 138 1.89 -16.55 7.99
N SER A 139 2.44 -17.07 9.07
CA SER A 139 1.64 -17.57 10.20
C SER A 139 0.89 -16.46 10.91
N GLU A 140 -0.17 -16.80 11.64
CA GLU A 140 -0.92 -15.84 12.45
C GLU A 140 -0.07 -15.23 13.58
N ASN A 141 1.00 -15.92 13.99
CA ASN A 141 1.92 -15.48 15.04
C ASN A 141 3.10 -14.65 14.49
N ALA A 142 3.10 -14.34 13.17
CA ALA A 142 4.15 -13.53 12.58
C ALA A 142 4.22 -12.12 13.21
N PRO A 143 5.42 -11.52 13.26
CA PRO A 143 5.56 -10.17 13.77
C PRO A 143 4.65 -9.17 13.05
N PRO A 144 4.10 -8.17 13.76
CA PRO A 144 3.30 -7.13 13.13
C PRO A 144 4.09 -6.47 12.01
N LYS A 145 3.45 -6.26 10.85
CA LYS A 145 4.01 -5.72 9.59
C LYS A 145 4.82 -6.71 8.73
N GLU A 146 4.85 -7.99 9.03
CA GLU A 146 5.49 -8.96 8.13
C GLU A 146 4.70 -9.15 6.84
N TYR A 147 3.37 -9.13 6.95
CA TYR A 147 2.45 -9.16 5.82
C TYR A 147 1.16 -8.40 6.12
N ARG A 148 0.40 -8.09 5.06
CA ARG A 148 -0.99 -7.62 5.15
C ARG A 148 -1.91 -8.69 4.61
N SER A 149 -3.07 -8.87 5.24
CA SER A 149 -4.08 -9.82 4.82
C SER A 149 -5.29 -9.12 4.22
N PHE A 150 -5.77 -9.67 3.11
CA PHE A 150 -6.96 -9.23 2.40
C PHE A 150 -7.90 -10.43 2.27
N ALA A 151 -9.15 -10.28 2.65
CA ALA A 151 -10.11 -11.37 2.60
C ALA A 151 -11.20 -11.11 1.55
N GLY A 152 -11.57 -12.18 0.86
CA GLY A 152 -12.69 -12.21 -0.07
C GLY A 152 -13.49 -13.50 0.10
N LEU A 153 -14.62 -13.57 -0.58
CA LEU A 153 -15.45 -14.75 -0.62
C LEU A 153 -15.48 -15.29 -2.05
N SER A 154 -15.30 -16.59 -2.21
CA SER A 154 -15.59 -17.32 -3.42
C SER A 154 -16.87 -18.11 -3.20
N VAL A 155 -17.80 -18.01 -4.13
CA VAL A 155 -19.11 -18.67 -4.07
C VAL A 155 -19.20 -19.69 -5.20
N MET A 156 -19.61 -20.90 -4.88
CA MET A 156 -19.89 -21.93 -5.89
C MET A 156 -21.04 -21.47 -6.80
N THR A 157 -20.74 -21.27 -8.07
CA THR A 157 -21.76 -21.04 -9.09
C THR A 157 -22.27 -22.40 -9.58
N VAL A 158 -23.51 -22.73 -9.24
CA VAL A 158 -24.18 -23.89 -9.80
C VAL A 158 -24.56 -23.55 -11.25
N ASN A 159 -23.89 -24.18 -12.21
CA ASN A 159 -24.32 -24.06 -13.60
C ASN A 159 -25.69 -24.73 -13.79
N ASP A 160 -26.58 -24.08 -14.54
CA ASP A 160 -27.96 -24.54 -14.79
C ASP A 160 -28.05 -25.96 -15.44
N ASP A 161 -26.92 -26.44 -15.98
CA ASP A 161 -26.83 -27.79 -16.55
C ASP A 161 -26.78 -28.90 -15.49
N ASP A 162 -26.20 -28.62 -14.32
CA ASP A 162 -26.17 -29.56 -13.19
C ASP A 162 -27.52 -29.62 -12.44
N ALA A 163 -28.32 -28.58 -12.54
CA ALA A 163 -29.66 -28.51 -11.91
C ALA A 163 -30.70 -29.34 -12.67
N ARG A 164 -30.43 -29.75 -13.92
CA ARG A 164 -31.37 -30.57 -14.77
C ARG A 164 -31.14 -32.05 -14.62
N GLY A 165 -30.17 -32.50 -13.86
CA GLY A 165 -29.81 -33.89 -13.63
C GLY A 165 -30.31 -34.51 -12.32
N LEU A 166 -31.14 -33.79 -11.53
CA LEU A 166 -31.76 -34.26 -10.28
C LEU A 166 -33.23 -34.56 -10.45
#